data_a9ef0bf2cb8f7a7ee64b9cfd585ae320
#
_entry.id   a9ef0bf2cb8f7a7ee64b9cfd585ae320
#
_cell.length_a   1.000
_cell.length_b   1.000
_cell.length_c   1.000
_cell.angle_alpha   90.00
_cell.angle_beta   90.00
_cell.angle_gamma   90.00
#
_symmetry.space_group_name_H-M   'P 1'
#
loop_
_entity.id
_entity.type
_entity.pdbx_description
1 polymer ?
#
loop_
_entity_poly.entity_id
_entity_poly.type
_entity_poly.pdbx_seq_one_letter_code
_entity_poly.pdbx_strand_id
1 'polypeptide(L)'
;MAKVQRETFHIIDGRGGGPVPRSGIYAVLDTNVLSAMESLSKRGYRDDILEHRRAAHLLRWFLELDVEYVSTDFAIVEGAGFHAGGVSLHNVLFRSVPFEALRRLDEPELESFLRSGTGILAHMPSTALEEHYANLLDQTQETMRTTFGPAYLVALELRAAFRDGAPPPETINRVIDLLAKDLNVVPGVPWAAATLFCFGTNKVRQAMAHKVLKCANPAARKSVLSGAWDLAYLQFLTLLRTQVSHFAATDISTPVVITDDDGLADLAALLPAEHGGIAIDEALIDPKHRRHWHAAHRAMSDLR
;
A
#
# COMPACT_ATOMS: atom_id res chain seq x y z
N MET A 1 8.07 -27.69 -3.39
CA MET A 1 7.19 -27.49 -2.23
C MET A 1 5.98 -26.71 -2.71
N ALA A 2 4.77 -27.22 -2.57
CA ALA A 2 3.57 -26.44 -2.84
C ALA A 2 3.50 -25.27 -1.86
N LYS A 3 3.34 -24.05 -2.38
CA LYS A 3 3.15 -22.85 -1.56
C LYS A 3 1.82 -23.04 -0.82
N VAL A 4 1.85 -23.13 0.50
CA VAL A 4 0.60 -23.15 1.30
C VAL A 4 -0.12 -21.85 0.98
N GLN A 5 -1.28 -21.93 0.32
CA GLN A 5 -2.08 -20.74 0.04
C GLN A 5 -2.69 -20.25 1.35
N ARG A 6 -2.46 -18.96 1.63
CA ARG A 6 -3.02 -18.32 2.82
C ARG A 6 -4.54 -18.15 2.65
N GLU A 7 -5.29 -18.38 3.72
CA GLU A 7 -6.75 -18.22 3.73
C GLU A 7 -7.22 -16.80 4.04
N THR A 8 -6.30 -15.90 4.43
CA THR A 8 -6.60 -14.50 4.78
C THR A 8 -5.68 -13.52 4.05
N PHE A 9 -6.09 -12.27 3.90
CA PHE A 9 -5.21 -11.19 3.49
C PHE A 9 -4.16 -10.85 4.56
N HIS A 10 -3.10 -10.17 4.17
CA HIS A 10 -2.18 -9.56 5.13
C HIS A 10 -2.82 -8.32 5.73
N ILE A 11 -2.66 -8.13 7.03
CA ILE A 11 -3.01 -6.91 7.72
C ILE A 11 -1.71 -6.30 8.24
N ILE A 12 -1.35 -5.15 7.71
CA ILE A 12 -0.10 -4.44 7.97
C ILE A 12 -0.41 -3.22 8.82
N ASP A 13 0.01 -3.22 10.08
CA ASP A 13 -0.19 -2.10 11.00
C ASP A 13 1.02 -1.16 11.12
N GLY A 14 2.10 -1.45 10.40
CA GLY A 14 3.34 -0.68 10.41
C GLY A 14 4.20 -0.80 11.67
N ARG A 15 3.81 -1.64 12.65
CA ARG A 15 4.58 -1.85 13.90
C ARG A 15 5.53 -3.04 13.83
N GLY A 16 5.64 -3.69 12.67
CA GLY A 16 6.53 -4.84 12.49
C GLY A 16 6.00 -6.17 13.04
N GLY A 17 4.68 -6.30 13.22
CA GLY A 17 4.02 -7.56 13.56
C GLY A 17 3.67 -7.68 15.04
N GLY A 18 2.59 -7.12 15.45
CA GLY A 18 1.90 -7.34 16.71
C GLY A 18 0.43 -7.69 16.44
N PRO A 19 -0.34 -8.09 17.46
CA PRO A 19 -1.78 -8.26 17.29
C PRO A 19 -2.42 -6.91 16.91
N VAL A 20 -3.26 -6.92 15.89
CA VAL A 20 -4.04 -5.75 15.51
C VAL A 20 -5.01 -5.42 16.64
N PRO A 21 -5.11 -4.16 17.09
CA PRO A 21 -6.10 -3.75 18.08
C PRO A 21 -7.51 -4.14 17.65
N ARG A 22 -8.40 -4.30 18.62
CA ARG A 22 -9.81 -4.68 18.36
C ARG A 22 -10.75 -3.50 18.13
N SER A 23 -10.24 -2.27 18.18
CA SER A 23 -11.05 -1.05 18.01
C SER A 23 -10.22 0.08 17.44
N GLY A 24 -10.88 1.09 16.90
CA GLY A 24 -10.24 2.29 16.35
C GLY A 24 -9.41 2.00 15.10
N ILE A 25 -9.84 1.06 14.27
CA ILE A 25 -9.12 0.66 13.05
C ILE A 25 -9.53 1.56 11.89
N TYR A 26 -8.51 2.09 11.20
CA TYR A 26 -8.65 2.72 9.90
C TYR A 26 -8.02 1.79 8.85
N ALA A 27 -8.85 1.11 8.07
CA ALA A 27 -8.39 0.14 7.08
C ALA A 27 -8.19 0.80 5.71
N VAL A 28 -7.01 0.64 5.12
CA VAL A 28 -6.69 1.04 3.74
C VAL A 28 -6.60 -0.24 2.91
N LEU A 29 -7.44 -0.36 1.90
CA LEU A 29 -7.44 -1.54 1.02
C LEU A 29 -6.47 -1.36 -0.14
N ASP A 30 -5.72 -2.41 -0.42
CA ASP A 30 -4.94 -2.55 -1.65
C ASP A 30 -5.85 -2.95 -2.83
N THR A 31 -5.41 -2.67 -4.05
CA THR A 31 -6.12 -2.94 -5.31
C THR A 31 -6.49 -4.42 -5.47
N ASN A 32 -5.65 -5.33 -5.02
CA ASN A 32 -5.93 -6.78 -5.08
C ASN A 32 -7.11 -7.16 -4.17
N VAL A 33 -7.19 -6.56 -2.98
CA VAL A 33 -8.28 -6.75 -2.03
C VAL A 33 -9.58 -6.18 -2.58
N LEU A 34 -9.54 -4.95 -3.10
CA LEU A 34 -10.69 -4.33 -3.74
C LEU A 34 -11.21 -5.15 -4.92
N SER A 35 -10.31 -5.68 -5.76
CA SER A 35 -10.67 -6.55 -6.89
C SER A 35 -11.31 -7.86 -6.45
N ALA A 36 -10.88 -8.44 -5.32
CA ALA A 36 -11.52 -9.62 -4.73
C ALA A 36 -12.96 -9.29 -4.24
N MET A 37 -13.15 -8.13 -3.61
CA MET A 37 -14.46 -7.64 -3.19
C MET A 37 -15.39 -7.38 -4.39
N GLU A 38 -14.86 -6.74 -5.45
CA GLU A 38 -15.61 -6.54 -6.70
C GLU A 38 -16.05 -7.88 -7.31
N SER A 39 -15.16 -8.87 -7.36
CA SER A 39 -15.46 -10.20 -7.88
C SER A 39 -16.53 -10.89 -7.06
N LEU A 40 -16.40 -10.85 -5.73
CA LEU A 40 -17.38 -11.42 -4.79
C LEU A 40 -18.75 -10.76 -4.97
N SER A 41 -18.83 -9.44 -5.00
CA SER A 41 -20.08 -8.71 -5.17
C SER A 41 -20.77 -9.05 -6.49
N LYS A 42 -20.04 -9.05 -7.60
CA LYS A 42 -20.60 -9.25 -8.96
C LYS A 42 -20.99 -10.70 -9.24
N ARG A 43 -20.25 -11.68 -8.72
CA ARG A 43 -20.41 -13.11 -9.07
C ARG A 43 -21.11 -13.94 -8.00
N GLY A 44 -21.27 -13.38 -6.80
CA GLY A 44 -21.68 -14.14 -5.62
C GLY A 44 -20.52 -14.97 -5.05
N TYR A 45 -20.74 -15.49 -3.85
CA TYR A 45 -19.73 -16.30 -3.15
C TYR A 45 -19.55 -17.66 -3.81
N ARG A 46 -18.29 -18.04 -3.96
CA ARG A 46 -17.87 -19.34 -4.47
C ARG A 46 -16.75 -19.89 -3.61
N ASP A 47 -16.97 -21.01 -2.96
CA ASP A 47 -16.02 -21.63 -2.03
C ASP A 47 -14.76 -22.17 -2.73
N ASP A 48 -14.86 -22.52 -4.01
CA ASP A 48 -13.73 -22.93 -4.84
C ASP A 48 -12.80 -21.77 -5.25
N ILE A 49 -13.21 -20.51 -5.04
CA ILE A 49 -12.41 -19.31 -5.35
C ILE A 49 -11.78 -18.77 -4.07
N LEU A 50 -10.43 -18.83 -3.99
CA LEU A 50 -9.67 -18.40 -2.81
C LEU A 50 -9.91 -16.93 -2.47
N GLU A 51 -9.93 -16.05 -3.48
CA GLU A 51 -10.17 -14.62 -3.32
C GLU A 51 -11.55 -14.34 -2.71
N HIS A 52 -12.58 -15.15 -3.04
CA HIS A 52 -13.91 -15.03 -2.44
C HIS A 52 -13.91 -15.44 -0.96
N ARG A 53 -13.19 -16.53 -0.59
CA ARG A 53 -13.06 -16.94 0.81
C ARG A 53 -12.36 -15.86 1.64
N ARG A 54 -11.27 -15.30 1.11
CA ARG A 54 -10.53 -14.20 1.76
C ARG A 54 -11.37 -12.94 1.93
N ALA A 55 -12.11 -12.55 0.88
CA ALA A 55 -12.99 -11.39 0.91
C ALA A 55 -14.14 -11.58 1.93
N ALA A 56 -14.77 -12.77 1.97
CA ALA A 56 -15.78 -13.10 2.95
C ALA A 56 -15.22 -13.07 4.39
N HIS A 57 -14.00 -13.57 4.59
CA HIS A 57 -13.31 -13.53 5.88
C HIS A 57 -13.04 -12.09 6.34
N LEU A 58 -12.62 -11.24 5.41
CA LEU A 58 -12.37 -9.83 5.69
C LEU A 58 -13.66 -9.07 6.01
N LEU A 59 -14.77 -9.34 5.31
CA LEU A 59 -16.05 -8.71 5.62
C LEU A 59 -16.56 -9.08 7.02
N ARG A 60 -16.44 -10.37 7.42
CA ARG A 60 -16.76 -10.80 8.78
C ARG A 60 -15.88 -10.10 9.82
N TRP A 61 -14.57 -9.98 9.51
CA TRP A 61 -13.64 -9.28 10.38
C TRP A 61 -13.99 -7.79 10.53
N PHE A 62 -14.47 -7.12 9.48
CA PHE A 62 -14.97 -5.74 9.58
C PHE A 62 -16.16 -5.62 10.50
N LEU A 63 -17.10 -6.57 10.43
CA LEU A 63 -18.29 -6.58 11.30
C LEU A 63 -17.93 -6.93 12.75
N GLU A 64 -17.05 -7.92 12.96
CA GLU A 64 -16.61 -8.34 14.30
C GLU A 64 -15.91 -7.22 15.09
N LEU A 65 -15.11 -6.40 14.40
CA LEU A 65 -14.33 -5.32 15.02
C LEU A 65 -14.96 -3.94 14.88
N ASP A 66 -16.16 -3.85 14.32
CA ASP A 66 -16.85 -2.58 14.06
C ASP A 66 -15.92 -1.56 13.36
N VAL A 67 -15.33 -1.98 12.24
CA VAL A 67 -14.40 -1.15 11.48
C VAL A 67 -15.16 -0.05 10.78
N GLU A 68 -15.20 1.14 11.38
CA GLU A 68 -15.94 2.28 10.85
C GLU A 68 -15.36 2.85 9.58
N TYR A 69 -14.03 2.89 9.51
CA TYR A 69 -13.31 3.60 8.46
C TYR A 69 -12.54 2.64 7.56
N VAL A 70 -13.04 2.50 6.33
CA VAL A 70 -12.36 1.74 5.28
C VAL A 70 -12.14 2.65 4.08
N SER A 71 -10.87 2.96 3.78
CA SER A 71 -10.48 3.72 2.59
C SER A 71 -10.16 2.77 1.44
N THR A 72 -10.79 3.04 0.31
CA THR A 72 -10.53 2.38 -0.98
C THR A 72 -9.84 3.30 -1.97
N ASP A 73 -9.53 4.53 -1.58
CA ASP A 73 -9.12 5.62 -2.47
C ASP A 73 -7.87 5.27 -3.27
N PHE A 74 -6.84 4.77 -2.60
CA PHE A 74 -5.60 4.33 -3.23
C PHE A 74 -5.85 3.18 -4.21
N ALA A 75 -6.62 2.17 -3.79
CA ALA A 75 -6.96 1.01 -4.62
C ALA A 75 -7.77 1.40 -5.86
N ILE A 76 -8.70 2.33 -5.71
CA ILE A 76 -9.52 2.84 -6.81
C ILE A 76 -8.64 3.61 -7.80
N VAL A 77 -7.79 4.52 -7.32
CA VAL A 77 -6.93 5.35 -8.15
C VAL A 77 -5.89 4.52 -8.89
N GLU A 78 -5.25 3.57 -8.20
CA GLU A 78 -4.33 2.60 -8.81
C GLU A 78 -5.05 1.79 -9.89
N GLY A 79 -6.15 1.16 -9.53
CA GLY A 79 -6.89 0.28 -10.43
C GLY A 79 -7.61 1.00 -11.58
N ALA A 80 -7.95 2.28 -11.41
CA ALA A 80 -8.52 3.11 -12.46
C ALA A 80 -7.48 3.69 -13.43
N GLY A 81 -6.19 3.41 -13.20
CA GLY A 81 -5.11 3.77 -14.11
C GLY A 81 -4.62 5.21 -14.00
N PHE A 82 -4.54 5.74 -12.80
CA PHE A 82 -4.00 7.09 -12.51
C PHE A 82 -2.71 7.40 -13.30
N HIS A 83 -1.85 6.42 -13.44
CA HIS A 83 -0.59 6.50 -14.18
C HIS A 83 -0.75 6.53 -15.71
N ALA A 84 -1.96 6.35 -16.25
CA ALA A 84 -2.22 6.29 -17.68
C ALA A 84 -2.77 7.62 -18.25
N GLY A 85 -2.75 8.70 -17.46
CA GLY A 85 -3.14 10.03 -17.93
C GLY A 85 -4.45 10.56 -17.39
N GLY A 86 -4.97 9.95 -16.34
CA GLY A 86 -6.12 10.44 -15.61
C GLY A 86 -7.08 9.33 -15.20
N VAL A 87 -7.77 9.58 -14.09
CA VAL A 87 -8.80 8.70 -13.56
C VAL A 87 -10.16 9.26 -13.96
N SER A 88 -10.99 8.48 -14.64
CA SER A 88 -12.35 8.89 -14.93
C SER A 88 -13.28 8.55 -13.75
N LEU A 89 -14.22 9.44 -13.47
CA LEU A 89 -15.25 9.20 -12.44
C LEU A 89 -16.01 7.89 -12.70
N HIS A 90 -16.28 7.58 -13.98
CA HIS A 90 -16.92 6.31 -14.34
C HIS A 90 -16.12 5.08 -13.84
N ASN A 91 -14.80 5.07 -14.05
CA ASN A 91 -13.95 3.97 -13.59
C ASN A 91 -13.90 3.89 -12.06
N VAL A 92 -13.92 5.03 -11.38
CA VAL A 92 -13.99 5.10 -9.91
C VAL A 92 -15.28 4.48 -9.40
N LEU A 93 -16.42 4.90 -9.93
CA LEU A 93 -17.73 4.38 -9.52
C LEU A 93 -17.88 2.90 -9.85
N PHE A 94 -17.39 2.45 -10.99
CA PHE A 94 -17.44 1.04 -11.38
C PHE A 94 -16.72 0.12 -10.38
N ARG A 95 -15.69 0.63 -9.69
CA ARG A 95 -14.93 -0.11 -8.68
C ARG A 95 -15.49 0.05 -7.28
N SER A 96 -15.92 1.25 -6.90
CA SER A 96 -16.37 1.53 -5.54
C SER A 96 -17.76 0.97 -5.23
N VAL A 97 -18.69 1.05 -6.19
CA VAL A 97 -20.09 0.62 -5.97
C VAL A 97 -20.24 -0.83 -5.51
N PRO A 98 -19.55 -1.82 -6.11
CA PRO A 98 -19.59 -3.20 -5.62
C PRO A 98 -19.11 -3.37 -4.18
N PHE A 99 -18.07 -2.64 -3.80
CA PHE A 99 -17.52 -2.67 -2.45
C PHE A 99 -18.51 -2.05 -1.44
N GLU A 100 -19.05 -0.88 -1.76
CA GLU A 100 -20.05 -0.21 -0.92
C GLU A 100 -21.32 -1.04 -0.72
N ALA A 101 -21.74 -1.80 -1.73
CA ALA A 101 -22.85 -2.72 -1.60
C ALA A 101 -22.58 -3.84 -0.58
N LEU A 102 -21.36 -4.41 -0.58
CA LEU A 102 -20.96 -5.43 0.39
C LEU A 102 -20.82 -4.86 1.80
N ARG A 103 -20.23 -3.66 1.93
CA ARG A 103 -19.96 -3.03 3.22
C ARG A 103 -21.22 -2.65 4.00
N ARG A 104 -22.35 -2.46 3.31
CA ARG A 104 -23.62 -2.10 3.94
C ARG A 104 -24.38 -3.29 4.50
N LEU A 105 -23.95 -4.51 4.24
CA LEU A 105 -24.59 -5.70 4.76
C LEU A 105 -24.29 -5.83 6.26
N ASP A 106 -25.33 -6.05 7.05
CA ASP A 106 -25.18 -6.52 8.42
C ASP A 106 -24.80 -8.01 8.46
N GLU A 107 -24.52 -8.56 9.64
CA GLU A 107 -24.09 -9.96 9.77
C GLU A 107 -25.10 -10.96 9.22
N PRO A 108 -26.42 -10.89 9.52
CA PRO A 108 -27.43 -11.75 8.94
C PRO A 108 -27.52 -11.64 7.40
N GLU A 109 -27.44 -10.43 6.88
CA GLU A 109 -27.49 -10.16 5.45
C GLU A 109 -26.25 -10.72 4.73
N LEU A 110 -25.07 -10.52 5.31
CA LEU A 110 -23.82 -11.07 4.80
C LEU A 110 -23.86 -12.58 4.74
N GLU A 111 -24.28 -13.25 5.82
CA GLU A 111 -24.37 -14.72 5.83
C GLU A 111 -25.43 -15.25 4.87
N SER A 112 -26.53 -14.51 4.66
CA SER A 112 -27.53 -14.84 3.64
C SER A 112 -26.95 -14.69 2.22
N PHE A 113 -26.25 -13.59 1.97
CA PHE A 113 -25.56 -13.37 0.69
C PHE A 113 -24.55 -14.46 0.37
N LEU A 114 -23.69 -14.79 1.33
CA LEU A 114 -22.66 -15.84 1.13
C LEU A 114 -23.30 -17.20 0.85
N ARG A 115 -24.42 -17.54 1.50
CA ARG A 115 -25.16 -18.79 1.24
C ARG A 115 -25.89 -18.80 -0.09
N SER A 116 -26.36 -17.66 -0.56
CA SER A 116 -27.12 -17.59 -1.82
C SER A 116 -26.27 -17.91 -3.05
N GLY A 117 -24.97 -17.63 -3.00
CA GLY A 117 -24.05 -17.78 -4.13
C GLY A 117 -24.37 -16.86 -5.32
N THR A 118 -25.28 -15.89 -5.15
CA THR A 118 -25.70 -14.94 -6.19
C THR A 118 -25.07 -13.58 -5.94
N GLY A 119 -24.64 -12.90 -7.02
CA GLY A 119 -24.08 -11.56 -6.92
C GLY A 119 -25.11 -10.52 -6.44
N ILE A 120 -24.62 -9.46 -5.82
CA ILE A 120 -25.46 -8.30 -5.49
C ILE A 120 -25.59 -7.45 -6.76
N LEU A 121 -26.84 -7.15 -7.15
CA LEU A 121 -27.09 -6.14 -8.16
C LEU A 121 -26.81 -4.77 -7.53
N ALA A 122 -25.57 -4.28 -7.74
CA ALA A 122 -25.24 -2.92 -7.35
C ALA A 122 -26.04 -1.94 -8.22
N HIS A 123 -26.97 -1.22 -7.59
CA HIS A 123 -27.67 -0.14 -8.26
C HIS A 123 -26.68 0.99 -8.55
N MET A 124 -26.89 1.68 -9.68
CA MET A 124 -26.12 2.88 -10.01
C MET A 124 -26.10 3.84 -8.82
N PRO A 125 -24.98 4.50 -8.56
CA PRO A 125 -24.85 5.36 -7.39
C PRO A 125 -25.87 6.50 -7.43
N SER A 126 -26.29 6.95 -6.25
CA SER A 126 -27.03 8.19 -6.12
C SER A 126 -26.15 9.38 -6.53
N THR A 127 -26.75 10.50 -6.94
CA THR A 127 -26.03 11.74 -7.25
C THR A 127 -25.08 12.15 -6.11
N ALA A 128 -25.50 11.92 -4.84
CA ALA A 128 -24.67 12.20 -3.68
C ALA A 128 -23.37 11.35 -3.64
N LEU A 129 -23.41 10.10 -4.10
CA LEU A 129 -22.23 9.23 -4.19
C LEU A 129 -21.31 9.68 -5.32
N GLU A 130 -21.87 10.13 -6.45
CA GLU A 130 -21.10 10.71 -7.56
C GLU A 130 -20.37 11.98 -7.12
N GLU A 131 -21.03 12.89 -6.43
CA GLU A 131 -20.43 14.11 -5.88
C GLU A 131 -19.35 13.80 -4.85
N HIS A 132 -19.60 12.84 -3.95
CA HIS A 132 -18.60 12.39 -2.99
C HIS A 132 -17.32 11.91 -3.67
N TYR A 133 -17.44 11.02 -4.67
CA TYR A 133 -16.26 10.50 -5.37
C TYR A 133 -15.60 11.52 -6.30
N ALA A 134 -16.33 12.48 -6.84
CA ALA A 134 -15.73 13.58 -7.59
C ALA A 134 -14.84 14.46 -6.70
N ASN A 135 -15.32 14.84 -5.52
CA ASN A 135 -14.55 15.60 -4.54
C ASN A 135 -13.34 14.80 -4.01
N LEU A 136 -13.56 13.51 -3.73
CA LEU A 136 -12.50 12.61 -3.28
C LEU A 136 -11.40 12.48 -4.32
N LEU A 137 -11.73 12.45 -5.61
CA LEU A 137 -10.78 12.34 -6.71
C LEU A 137 -9.81 13.52 -6.74
N ASP A 138 -10.30 14.73 -6.52
CA ASP A 138 -9.47 15.93 -6.48
C ASP A 138 -8.52 15.91 -5.27
N GLN A 139 -9.02 15.55 -4.09
CA GLN A 139 -8.20 15.43 -2.88
C GLN A 139 -7.17 14.30 -2.99
N THR A 140 -7.57 13.16 -3.55
CA THR A 140 -6.70 12.01 -3.74
C THR A 140 -5.60 12.30 -4.74
N GLN A 141 -5.86 13.08 -5.80
CA GLN A 141 -4.82 13.47 -6.76
C GLN A 141 -3.67 14.22 -6.10
N GLU A 142 -3.94 15.13 -5.17
CA GLU A 142 -2.88 15.85 -4.45
C GLU A 142 -2.09 14.92 -3.52
N THR A 143 -2.79 14.07 -2.76
CA THR A 143 -2.14 13.04 -1.93
C THR A 143 -1.27 12.11 -2.78
N MET A 144 -1.74 11.74 -3.98
CA MET A 144 -0.98 10.91 -4.90
C MET A 144 0.28 11.60 -5.44
N ARG A 145 0.24 12.90 -5.69
CA ARG A 145 1.43 13.65 -6.12
C ARG A 145 2.51 13.62 -5.04
N THR A 146 2.13 13.75 -3.79
CA THR A 146 3.06 13.82 -2.65
C THR A 146 3.54 12.45 -2.16
N THR A 147 2.77 11.38 -2.36
CA THR A 147 3.13 10.01 -1.93
C THR A 147 3.62 9.16 -3.09
N PHE A 148 2.82 9.04 -4.16
CA PHE A 148 3.14 8.17 -5.29
C PHE A 148 4.25 8.74 -6.18
N GLY A 149 4.27 10.05 -6.43
CA GLY A 149 5.27 10.68 -7.29
C GLY A 149 6.71 10.39 -6.85
N PRO A 150 7.08 10.70 -5.59
CA PRO A 150 8.40 10.37 -5.05
C PRO A 150 8.71 8.87 -5.08
N ALA A 151 7.73 8.03 -4.72
CA ALA A 151 7.87 6.58 -4.76
C ALA A 151 8.16 6.06 -6.17
N TYR A 152 7.45 6.58 -7.18
CA TYR A 152 7.62 6.22 -8.57
C TYR A 152 9.00 6.61 -9.11
N LEU A 153 9.43 7.83 -8.85
CA LEU A 153 10.74 8.31 -9.32
C LEU A 153 11.91 7.57 -8.65
N VAL A 154 11.80 7.30 -7.35
CA VAL A 154 12.80 6.48 -6.64
C VAL A 154 12.81 5.04 -7.19
N ALA A 155 11.65 4.43 -7.43
CA ALA A 155 11.58 3.08 -8.01
C ALA A 155 12.20 3.03 -9.41
N LEU A 156 12.03 4.06 -10.24
CA LEU A 156 12.68 4.21 -11.54
C LEU A 156 14.19 4.26 -11.39
N GLU A 157 14.71 5.11 -10.50
CA GLU A 157 16.13 5.29 -10.26
C GLU A 157 16.80 4.00 -9.77
N LEU A 158 16.20 3.32 -8.79
CA LEU A 158 16.72 2.06 -8.27
C LEU A 158 16.74 0.95 -9.32
N ARG A 159 15.71 0.90 -10.16
CA ARG A 159 15.67 -0.08 -11.26
C ARG A 159 16.70 0.23 -12.34
N ALA A 160 16.91 1.50 -12.68
CA ALA A 160 17.98 1.90 -13.59
C ALA A 160 19.36 1.52 -13.03
N ALA A 161 19.60 1.82 -11.75
CA ALA A 161 20.84 1.44 -11.07
C ALA A 161 21.06 -0.08 -11.05
N PHE A 162 20.01 -0.87 -10.83
CA PHE A 162 20.09 -2.34 -10.88
C PHE A 162 20.51 -2.84 -12.28
N ARG A 163 19.87 -2.31 -13.32
CA ARG A 163 20.13 -2.69 -14.71
C ARG A 163 21.56 -2.31 -15.14
N ASP A 164 21.99 -1.11 -14.76
CA ASP A 164 23.26 -0.54 -15.19
C ASP A 164 24.43 -0.97 -14.30
N GLY A 165 24.16 -1.73 -13.20
CA GLY A 165 25.17 -2.16 -12.24
C GLY A 165 25.80 -0.99 -11.48
N ALA A 166 25.07 0.11 -11.29
CA ALA A 166 25.60 1.32 -10.67
C ALA A 166 26.03 1.06 -9.21
N PRO A 167 27.15 1.66 -8.76
CA PRO A 167 27.63 1.50 -7.39
C PRO A 167 26.62 2.03 -6.37
N PRO A 168 26.42 1.34 -5.22
CA PRO A 168 25.49 1.76 -4.19
C PRO A 168 25.64 3.22 -3.70
N PRO A 169 26.88 3.75 -3.47
CA PRO A 169 27.04 5.15 -3.06
C PRO A 169 26.60 6.15 -4.13
N GLU A 170 26.80 5.85 -5.39
CA GLU A 170 26.37 6.69 -6.51
C GLU A 170 24.84 6.71 -6.63
N THR A 171 24.23 5.54 -6.54
CA THR A 171 22.78 5.37 -6.59
C THR A 171 22.09 6.14 -5.46
N ILE A 172 22.59 6.01 -4.22
CA ILE A 172 21.97 6.69 -3.08
C ILE A 172 22.14 8.20 -3.18
N ASN A 173 23.26 8.71 -3.68
CA ASN A 173 23.46 10.15 -3.90
C ASN A 173 22.45 10.70 -4.92
N ARG A 174 22.19 9.99 -6.01
CA ARG A 174 21.15 10.37 -6.98
C ARG A 174 19.76 10.39 -6.36
N VAL A 175 19.45 9.44 -5.48
CA VAL A 175 18.16 9.43 -4.74
C VAL A 175 18.08 10.62 -3.77
N ILE A 176 19.17 10.98 -3.08
CA ILE A 176 19.21 12.17 -2.23
C ILE A 176 18.94 13.43 -3.05
N ASP A 177 19.63 13.59 -4.16
CA ASP A 177 19.46 14.75 -5.04
C ASP A 177 18.02 14.84 -5.56
N LEU A 178 17.45 13.73 -6.02
CA LEU A 178 16.08 13.64 -6.47
C LEU A 178 15.09 14.07 -5.38
N LEU A 179 15.17 13.49 -4.20
CA LEU A 179 14.21 13.77 -3.12
C LEU A 179 14.37 15.17 -2.55
N ALA A 180 15.62 15.60 -2.29
CA ALA A 180 15.89 16.85 -1.59
C ALA A 180 15.91 18.07 -2.52
N LYS A 181 16.51 17.95 -3.71
CA LYS A 181 16.73 19.09 -4.60
C LYS A 181 15.62 19.22 -5.65
N ASP A 182 15.21 18.11 -6.26
CA ASP A 182 14.26 18.14 -7.37
C ASP A 182 12.81 18.15 -6.89
N LEU A 183 12.50 17.33 -5.86
CA LEU A 183 11.13 17.18 -5.36
C LEU A 183 10.86 17.99 -4.08
N ASN A 184 11.90 18.36 -3.34
CA ASN A 184 11.78 19.04 -2.05
C ASN A 184 10.82 18.34 -1.08
N VAL A 185 10.94 17.00 -0.97
CA VAL A 185 10.10 16.17 -0.12
C VAL A 185 10.86 15.63 1.07
N VAL A 186 10.12 15.45 2.18
CA VAL A 186 10.67 14.85 3.39
C VAL A 186 11.02 13.38 3.13
N PRO A 187 12.21 12.91 3.57
CA PRO A 187 12.59 11.49 3.49
C PRO A 187 11.58 10.61 4.24
N GLY A 188 11.17 9.55 3.59
CA GLY A 188 10.19 8.60 4.11
C GLY A 188 10.46 7.19 3.58
N VAL A 189 9.41 6.45 3.30
CA VAL A 189 9.48 5.07 2.76
C VAL A 189 10.35 4.98 1.49
N PRO A 190 10.24 5.88 0.50
CA PRO A 190 11.09 5.80 -0.69
C PRO A 190 12.59 5.88 -0.37
N TRP A 191 12.98 6.77 0.55
CA TRP A 191 14.35 6.87 1.03
C TRP A 191 14.82 5.60 1.76
N ALA A 192 14.00 5.08 2.67
CA ALA A 192 14.32 3.87 3.42
C ALA A 192 14.47 2.67 2.49
N ALA A 193 13.59 2.54 1.49
CA ALA A 193 13.68 1.51 0.45
C ALA A 193 14.98 1.62 -0.37
N ALA A 194 15.36 2.83 -0.77
CA ALA A 194 16.62 3.07 -1.47
C ALA A 194 17.84 2.69 -0.61
N THR A 195 17.80 3.01 0.67
CA THR A 195 18.85 2.65 1.64
C THR A 195 19.00 1.12 1.75
N LEU A 196 17.90 0.39 1.93
CA LEU A 196 17.92 -1.07 2.00
C LEU A 196 18.36 -1.71 0.68
N PHE A 197 17.96 -1.15 -0.45
CA PHE A 197 18.40 -1.59 -1.77
C PHE A 197 19.91 -1.41 -1.96
N CYS A 198 20.46 -0.27 -1.56
CA CYS A 198 21.86 0.07 -1.76
C CYS A 198 22.79 -0.59 -0.72
N PHE A 199 22.41 -0.56 0.55
CA PHE A 199 23.28 -0.87 1.67
C PHE A 199 22.84 -2.07 2.51
N GLY A 200 21.66 -2.63 2.26
CA GLY A 200 21.16 -3.80 2.97
C GLY A 200 22.07 -5.02 2.85
N THR A 201 21.93 -5.97 3.74
CA THR A 201 22.55 -7.30 3.61
C THR A 201 22.15 -7.93 2.28
N ASN A 202 22.91 -8.90 1.80
CA ASN A 202 22.64 -9.54 0.51
C ASN A 202 21.20 -10.08 0.41
N LYS A 203 20.67 -10.65 1.50
CA LYS A 203 19.28 -11.13 1.58
C LYS A 203 18.27 -9.98 1.42
N VAL A 204 18.50 -8.87 2.12
CA VAL A 204 17.63 -7.67 2.07
C VAL A 204 17.67 -7.05 0.68
N ARG A 205 18.86 -6.86 0.11
CA ARG A 205 19.03 -6.32 -1.25
C ARG A 205 18.32 -7.16 -2.30
N GLN A 206 18.43 -8.50 -2.22
CA GLN A 206 17.71 -9.40 -3.11
C GLN A 206 16.20 -9.30 -2.93
N ALA A 207 15.70 -9.23 -1.70
CA ALA A 207 14.29 -9.03 -1.43
C ALA A 207 13.79 -7.71 -2.06
N MET A 208 14.50 -6.60 -1.85
CA MET A 208 14.17 -5.31 -2.46
C MET A 208 14.17 -5.38 -4.00
N ALA A 209 15.23 -5.94 -4.61
CA ALA A 209 15.36 -5.98 -6.07
C ALA A 209 14.31 -6.90 -6.74
N HIS A 210 14.00 -8.05 -6.15
CA HIS A 210 13.21 -9.08 -6.82
C HIS A 210 11.74 -9.09 -6.40
N LYS A 211 11.43 -8.83 -5.12
CA LYS A 211 10.04 -8.88 -4.63
C LYS A 211 9.35 -7.52 -4.71
N VAL A 212 10.02 -6.46 -4.23
CA VAL A 212 9.44 -5.11 -4.18
C VAL A 212 9.55 -4.41 -5.53
N LEU A 213 10.78 -4.17 -6.00
CA LEU A 213 11.00 -3.41 -7.24
C LEU A 213 10.85 -4.26 -8.50
N LYS A 214 10.78 -5.60 -8.36
CA LYS A 214 10.61 -6.55 -9.46
C LYS A 214 11.59 -6.29 -10.63
N CYS A 215 12.85 -5.96 -10.30
CA CYS A 215 13.87 -5.49 -11.24
C CYS A 215 14.17 -6.48 -12.38
N ALA A 216 14.08 -7.78 -12.12
CA ALA A 216 14.33 -8.82 -13.11
C ALA A 216 13.18 -9.03 -14.10
N ASN A 217 12.00 -8.41 -13.88
CA ASN A 217 10.85 -8.58 -14.77
C ASN A 217 11.05 -7.76 -16.05
N PRO A 218 10.94 -8.37 -17.26
CA PRO A 218 11.08 -7.67 -18.53
C PRO A 218 9.99 -6.61 -18.77
N ALA A 219 8.79 -6.76 -18.18
CA ALA A 219 7.73 -5.77 -18.23
C ALA A 219 8.05 -4.55 -17.35
N ALA A 220 9.09 -3.80 -17.73
CA ALA A 220 9.70 -2.74 -16.94
C ALA A 220 8.67 -1.72 -16.38
N ARG A 221 7.79 -1.19 -17.24
CA ARG A 221 6.81 -0.17 -16.83
C ARG A 221 5.86 -0.70 -15.76
N LYS A 222 5.29 -1.89 -15.95
CA LYS A 222 4.35 -2.50 -15.01
C LYS A 222 5.02 -2.78 -13.67
N SER A 223 6.25 -3.24 -13.69
CA SER A 223 7.00 -3.57 -12.47
C SER A 223 7.38 -2.33 -11.66
N VAL A 224 7.80 -1.25 -12.33
CA VAL A 224 8.09 0.03 -11.65
C VAL A 224 6.82 0.59 -11.02
N LEU A 225 5.70 0.55 -11.75
CA LEU A 225 4.42 1.02 -11.22
C LEU A 225 3.99 0.21 -9.98
N SER A 226 4.06 -1.12 -10.06
CA SER A 226 3.72 -1.97 -8.91
C SER A 226 4.61 -1.66 -7.70
N GLY A 227 5.93 -1.60 -7.86
CA GLY A 227 6.83 -1.26 -6.76
C GLY A 227 6.62 0.16 -6.22
N ALA A 228 6.26 1.11 -7.08
CA ALA A 228 5.92 2.46 -6.65
C ALA A 228 4.65 2.51 -5.81
N TRP A 229 3.63 1.72 -6.17
CA TRP A 229 2.42 1.59 -5.36
C TRP A 229 2.70 0.96 -4.00
N ASP A 230 3.51 -0.10 -3.94
CA ASP A 230 3.92 -0.73 -2.68
C ASP A 230 4.59 0.30 -1.74
N LEU A 231 5.50 1.12 -2.27
CA LEU A 231 6.14 2.22 -1.52
C LEU A 231 5.13 3.30 -1.11
N ALA A 232 4.18 3.64 -1.97
CA ALA A 232 3.18 4.66 -1.70
C ALA A 232 2.18 4.23 -0.61
N TYR A 233 1.73 2.98 -0.61
CA TYR A 233 0.88 2.44 0.46
C TYR A 233 1.56 2.52 1.82
N LEU A 234 2.84 2.14 1.92
CA LEU A 234 3.58 2.24 3.18
C LEU A 234 3.86 3.69 3.58
N GLN A 235 4.15 4.57 2.62
CA GLN A 235 4.31 5.99 2.89
C GLN A 235 3.00 6.59 3.44
N PHE A 236 1.87 6.23 2.86
CA PHE A 236 0.56 6.67 3.33
C PHE A 236 0.25 6.13 4.73
N LEU A 237 0.51 4.86 4.98
CA LEU A 237 0.38 4.26 6.31
C LEU A 237 1.22 5.00 7.36
N THR A 238 2.46 5.36 7.00
CA THR A 238 3.36 6.13 7.87
C THR A 238 2.79 7.52 8.16
N LEU A 239 2.28 8.21 7.15
CA LEU A 239 1.64 9.53 7.30
C LEU A 239 0.40 9.44 8.18
N LEU A 240 -0.48 8.49 7.96
CA LEU A 240 -1.66 8.28 8.80
C LEU A 240 -1.26 8.05 10.27
N ARG A 241 -0.23 7.25 10.53
CA ARG A 241 0.25 7.01 11.90
C ARG A 241 0.81 8.26 12.58
N THR A 242 1.50 9.12 11.84
CA THR A 242 2.00 10.39 12.40
C THR A 242 0.87 11.38 12.66
N GLN A 243 -0.24 11.26 11.95
CA GLN A 243 -1.41 12.12 12.06
C GLN A 243 -2.47 11.61 13.04
N VAL A 244 -2.34 10.39 13.58
CA VAL A 244 -3.32 9.83 14.53
C VAL A 244 -3.61 10.76 15.71
N SER A 245 -2.62 11.53 16.18
CA SER A 245 -2.83 12.56 17.20
C SER A 245 -3.76 13.70 16.76
N HIS A 246 -3.89 13.96 15.46
CA HIS A 246 -4.81 14.95 14.90
C HIS A 246 -6.23 14.41 14.72
N PHE A 247 -6.38 13.10 14.69
CA PHE A 247 -7.70 12.42 14.70
C PHE A 247 -8.26 12.25 16.12
N ALA A 248 -7.72 12.97 17.12
CA ALA A 248 -8.14 12.88 18.52
C ALA A 248 -9.64 13.16 18.76
N ALA A 249 -10.35 13.70 17.76
CA ALA A 249 -11.81 13.84 17.77
C ALA A 249 -12.54 12.58 17.26
N THR A 250 -11.82 11.56 16.79
CA THR A 250 -12.33 10.28 16.31
C THR A 250 -11.62 9.17 17.08
N ASP A 251 -12.29 8.07 17.33
CA ASP A 251 -11.72 6.90 18.03
C ASP A 251 -10.69 6.13 17.20
N ILE A 252 -10.22 6.70 16.07
CA ILE A 252 -9.20 6.10 15.21
C ILE A 252 -7.86 6.12 15.92
N SER A 253 -7.33 4.93 16.21
CA SER A 253 -6.03 4.75 16.88
C SER A 253 -5.02 3.96 16.04
N THR A 254 -5.48 3.16 15.08
CA THR A 254 -4.62 2.22 14.37
C THR A 254 -4.94 2.16 12.88
N PRO A 255 -4.19 2.88 12.04
CA PRO A 255 -4.25 2.68 10.61
C PRO A 255 -3.58 1.35 10.22
N VAL A 256 -4.22 0.62 9.30
CA VAL A 256 -3.71 -0.63 8.72
C VAL A 256 -3.83 -0.63 7.21
N VAL A 257 -2.92 -1.28 6.51
CA VAL A 257 -3.05 -1.63 5.09
C VAL A 257 -3.41 -3.10 4.98
N ILE A 258 -4.41 -3.41 4.17
CA ILE A 258 -4.86 -4.78 3.90
C ILE A 258 -4.51 -5.12 2.47
N THR A 259 -3.70 -6.17 2.27
CA THR A 259 -3.16 -6.53 0.96
C THR A 259 -3.07 -8.05 0.75
N ASP A 260 -3.04 -8.47 -0.51
CA ASP A 260 -2.68 -9.83 -0.93
C ASP A 260 -1.23 -9.92 -1.43
N ASP A 261 -0.50 -8.80 -1.49
CA ASP A 261 0.88 -8.77 -1.99
C ASP A 261 1.89 -9.17 -0.90
N ASP A 262 2.50 -10.37 -1.06
CA ASP A 262 3.58 -10.83 -0.18
C ASP A 262 4.78 -9.86 -0.20
N GLY A 263 5.02 -9.16 -1.32
CA GLY A 263 6.12 -8.21 -1.45
C GLY A 263 5.91 -6.96 -0.59
N LEU A 264 4.68 -6.44 -0.59
CA LEU A 264 4.30 -5.31 0.27
C LEU A 264 4.38 -5.69 1.76
N ALA A 265 3.91 -6.89 2.12
CA ALA A 265 4.00 -7.39 3.49
C ALA A 265 5.46 -7.61 3.94
N ASP A 266 6.29 -8.21 3.08
CA ASP A 266 7.73 -8.38 3.36
C ASP A 266 8.44 -7.01 3.51
N LEU A 267 8.09 -6.02 2.68
CA LEU A 267 8.64 -4.67 2.76
C LEU A 267 8.23 -3.98 4.08
N ALA A 268 6.99 -4.10 4.47
CA ALA A 268 6.49 -3.54 5.73
C ALA A 268 7.20 -4.13 6.96
N ALA A 269 7.55 -5.42 6.91
CA ALA A 269 8.33 -6.06 7.97
C ALA A 269 9.78 -5.55 8.06
N LEU A 270 10.33 -5.04 6.95
CA LEU A 270 11.68 -4.44 6.92
C LEU A 270 11.69 -2.96 7.32
N LEU A 271 10.56 -2.29 7.20
CA LEU A 271 10.42 -0.84 7.40
C LEU A 271 9.32 -0.53 8.43
N PRO A 272 9.51 -0.88 9.70
CA PRO A 272 8.52 -0.54 10.71
C PRO A 272 8.38 0.98 10.82
N ALA A 273 7.13 1.45 10.81
CA ALA A 273 6.82 2.84 11.04
C ALA A 273 6.84 3.12 12.55
N GLU A 274 7.78 3.92 13.01
CA GLU A 274 7.86 4.40 14.39
C GLU A 274 7.29 5.81 14.53
N HIS A 275 7.06 6.26 15.78
CA HIS A 275 6.64 7.63 16.04
C HIS A 275 7.71 8.60 15.50
N GLY A 276 7.34 9.36 14.48
CA GLY A 276 8.20 10.37 13.86
C GLY A 276 8.96 9.94 12.61
N GLY A 277 8.72 8.75 12.07
CA GLY A 277 9.32 8.33 10.80
C GLY A 277 9.49 6.83 10.65
N ILE A 278 10.34 6.44 9.72
CA ILE A 278 10.73 5.05 9.49
C ILE A 278 12.12 4.83 10.06
N ALA A 279 12.22 3.89 10.99
CA ALA A 279 13.51 3.41 11.48
C ALA A 279 14.03 2.28 10.58
N ILE A 280 15.30 2.36 10.22
CA ILE A 280 16.00 1.26 9.56
C ILE A 280 16.85 0.57 10.63
N ASP A 281 16.55 -0.70 10.90
CA ASP A 281 17.37 -1.50 11.80
C ASP A 281 18.79 -1.67 11.20
N GLU A 282 19.81 -1.27 11.97
CA GLU A 282 21.22 -1.40 11.58
C GLU A 282 21.62 -2.85 11.28
N ALA A 283 20.93 -3.83 11.86
CA ALA A 283 21.15 -5.24 11.58
C ALA A 283 20.79 -5.64 10.14
N LEU A 284 19.95 -4.86 9.47
CA LEU A 284 19.61 -5.05 8.05
C LEU A 284 20.70 -4.51 7.11
N ILE A 285 21.62 -3.68 7.60
CA ILE A 285 22.70 -3.06 6.81
C ILE A 285 23.91 -3.97 6.76
N ASP A 286 24.44 -4.19 5.56
CA ASP A 286 25.69 -4.95 5.36
C ASP A 286 26.86 -4.22 6.07
N PRO A 287 27.60 -4.88 6.97
CA PRO A 287 28.71 -4.26 7.71
C PRO A 287 29.71 -3.49 6.84
N LYS A 288 29.97 -3.98 5.61
CA LYS A 288 30.89 -3.31 4.65
C LYS A 288 30.36 -1.96 4.15
N HIS A 289 29.03 -1.72 4.25
CA HIS A 289 28.37 -0.49 3.80
C HIS A 289 28.00 0.47 4.92
N ARG A 290 28.17 0.11 6.21
CA ARG A 290 27.76 0.96 7.36
C ARG A 290 28.31 2.37 7.30
N ARG A 291 29.58 2.54 6.93
CA ARG A 291 30.19 3.88 6.81
C ARG A 291 29.48 4.75 5.76
N HIS A 292 29.16 4.19 4.61
CA HIS A 292 28.45 4.89 3.54
C HIS A 292 27.00 5.18 3.94
N TRP A 293 26.33 4.23 4.60
CA TRP A 293 25.00 4.41 5.14
C TRP A 293 24.93 5.56 6.15
N HIS A 294 25.83 5.59 7.15
CA HIS A 294 25.89 6.69 8.11
C HIS A 294 26.12 8.05 7.46
N ALA A 295 26.97 8.11 6.43
CA ALA A 295 27.20 9.34 5.68
C ALA A 295 25.95 9.80 4.93
N ALA A 296 25.26 8.90 4.23
CA ALA A 296 24.03 9.18 3.52
C ALA A 296 22.89 9.58 4.48
N HIS A 297 22.79 8.92 5.63
CA HIS A 297 21.79 9.23 6.64
C HIS A 297 21.98 10.64 7.23
N ARG A 298 23.22 11.04 7.53
CA ARG A 298 23.52 12.40 7.95
C ARG A 298 23.18 13.43 6.88
N ALA A 299 23.57 13.19 5.62
CA ALA A 299 23.25 14.08 4.51
C ALA A 299 21.75 14.32 4.36
N MET A 300 20.92 13.27 4.55
CA MET A 300 19.46 13.42 4.53
C MET A 300 18.91 14.12 5.77
N SER A 301 19.52 13.93 6.94
CA SER A 301 19.08 14.57 8.18
C SER A 301 19.39 16.07 8.18
N ASP A 302 20.50 16.48 7.55
CA ASP A 302 20.90 17.88 7.43
C ASP A 302 20.02 18.69 6.45
N LEU A 303 19.16 18.01 5.68
CA LEU A 303 18.20 18.63 4.74
C LEU A 303 16.81 18.90 5.36
N ARG A 304 16.60 18.52 6.63
CA ARG A 304 15.39 18.80 7.42
C ARG A 304 15.52 20.12 8.15
#